data_5a6f191b0ded8b2e391401d5845f994f
#
_entry.id   5a6f191b0ded8b2e391401d5845f994f
#
_cell.length_a   1.000
_cell.length_b   1.000
_cell.length_c   1.000
_cell.angle_alpha   90.00
_cell.angle_beta   90.00
_cell.angle_gamma   90.00
#
_symmetry.space_group_name_H-M   'P 1'
#
loop_
_entity.id
_entity.type
_entity.pdbx_description
1 polymer ?
#
loop_
_entity_poly.entity_id
_entity_poly.type
_entity_poly.pdbx_seq_one_letter_code
_entity_poly.pdbx_strand_id
1 'polypeptide(L)' 'MEISADGHKAWDTLSPDEKKRELFLKQKETLDLFLERKAIDQRQYDKSLGDLRDKMGMNGIN' A
#
# COMPACT_ATOMS: atom_id res chain seq x y z
N MET A 1 -1.58 -20.95 12.02
CA MET A 1 -0.37 -20.73 12.68
C MET A 1 0.81 -20.74 11.79
N GLU A 2 1.10 -21.84 11.13
CA GLU A 2 2.24 -21.86 10.24
C GLU A 2 2.14 -20.82 9.18
N ILE A 3 0.95 -20.62 8.69
CA ILE A 3 0.74 -19.62 7.63
C ILE A 3 1.15 -18.25 8.12
N SER A 4 0.78 -17.94 9.33
CA SER A 4 1.14 -16.65 9.89
C SER A 4 2.64 -16.52 10.01
N ALA A 5 3.27 -17.58 10.48
CA ALA A 5 4.70 -17.56 10.65
C ALA A 5 5.39 -17.39 9.30
N ASP A 6 4.87 -18.09 8.31
CA ASP A 6 5.45 -17.99 6.97
C ASP A 6 5.30 -16.60 6.40
N GLY A 7 4.11 -16.03 6.54
CA GLY A 7 3.90 -14.68 6.06
C GLY A 7 4.81 -13.69 6.76
N HIS A 8 4.97 -13.87 8.03
CA HIS A 8 5.83 -13.01 8.82
C HIS A 8 7.27 -13.13 8.34
N LYS A 9 7.69 -14.36 8.12
CA LYS A 9 9.02 -14.61 7.65
C LYS A 9 9.27 -13.99 6.29
N ALA A 10 8.31 -14.14 5.40
CA ALA A 10 8.44 -13.56 4.08
C ALA A 10 8.59 -12.04 4.18
N TRP A 11 7.81 -11.43 5.06
CA TRP A 11 7.91 -10.00 5.26
C TRP A 11 9.29 -9.62 5.74
N ASP A 12 9.82 -10.37 6.69
CA ASP A 12 11.12 -10.06 7.27
C ASP A 12 12.24 -10.17 6.26
N THR A 13 12.09 -11.04 5.28
CA THR A 13 13.14 -11.23 4.29
C THR A 13 13.07 -10.23 3.15
N LEU A 14 12.03 -9.42 3.09
CA LEU A 14 11.91 -8.43 2.05
C LEU A 14 12.91 -7.31 2.26
N SER A 15 13.40 -6.76 1.16
CA SER A 15 14.24 -5.58 1.24
C SER A 15 13.39 -4.37 1.63
N PRO A 16 14.03 -3.28 2.09
CA PRO A 16 13.27 -2.08 2.43
C PRO A 16 12.39 -1.57 1.28
N ASP A 17 12.90 -1.63 0.07
CA ASP A 17 12.11 -1.20 -1.07
C ASP A 17 10.91 -2.08 -1.31
N GLU A 18 11.10 -3.37 -1.14
CA GLU A 18 10.01 -4.31 -1.30
C GLU A 18 8.97 -4.12 -0.22
N LYS A 19 9.42 -3.86 1.00
CA LYS A 19 8.50 -3.60 2.09
C LYS A 19 7.65 -2.37 1.82
N LYS A 20 8.28 -1.33 1.32
CA LYS A 20 7.56 -0.12 0.96
C LYS A 20 6.51 -0.39 -0.11
N ARG A 21 6.90 -1.16 -1.10
CA ARG A 21 5.97 -1.48 -2.18
C ARG A 21 4.78 -2.27 -1.65
N GLU A 22 5.04 -3.24 -0.78
CA GLU A 22 3.97 -4.03 -0.22
C GLU A 22 3.01 -3.18 0.59
N LEU A 23 3.55 -2.28 1.39
CA LEU A 23 2.72 -1.37 2.16
C LEU A 23 1.90 -0.47 1.26
N PHE A 24 2.52 0.03 0.20
CA PHE A 24 1.83 0.88 -0.75
C PHE A 24 0.66 0.13 -1.38
N LEU A 25 0.91 -1.08 -1.81
CA LEU A 25 -0.14 -1.87 -2.45
C LEU A 25 -1.29 -2.16 -1.50
N LYS A 26 -0.96 -2.47 -0.25
CA LYS A 26 -1.98 -2.73 0.75
C LYS A 26 -2.85 -1.51 0.99
N GLN A 27 -2.23 -0.37 1.12
CA GLN A 27 -2.98 0.85 1.37
C GLN A 27 -3.77 1.28 0.15
N LYS A 28 -3.20 1.03 -1.02
CA LYS A 28 -3.93 1.30 -2.25
C LYS A 28 -5.18 0.44 -2.32
N GLU A 29 -5.06 -0.82 -1.94
CA GLU A 29 -6.23 -1.71 -1.92
C GLU A 29 -7.31 -1.17 -1.00
N THR A 30 -6.90 -0.67 0.16
CA THR A 30 -7.84 -0.10 1.11
C THR A 30 -8.54 1.11 0.51
N LEU A 31 -7.78 1.95 -0.17
CA LEU A 31 -8.35 3.11 -0.83
C LEU A 31 -9.32 2.69 -1.93
N ASP A 32 -8.94 1.67 -2.70
CA ASP A 32 -9.82 1.15 -3.73
C ASP A 32 -11.15 0.69 -3.14
N LEU A 33 -11.08 0.02 -2.02
CA LEU A 33 -12.27 -0.47 -1.36
C LEU A 33 -13.15 0.68 -0.89
N PHE A 34 -12.54 1.69 -0.31
CA PHE A 34 -13.28 2.86 0.15
C PHE A 34 -13.97 3.56 -1.01
N LEU A 35 -13.27 3.65 -2.12
CA LEU A 35 -13.84 4.28 -3.30
C LEU A 35 -15.02 3.47 -3.83
N GLU A 36 -14.86 2.17 -3.85
CA GLU A 36 -15.90 1.28 -4.31
C GLU A 36 -17.15 1.40 -3.44
N ARG A 37 -16.95 1.54 -2.15
CA ARG A 37 -18.04 1.68 -1.21
C ARG A 37 -18.55 3.11 -1.09
N LYS A 38 -17.91 4.01 -1.82
CA LYS A 38 -18.29 5.42 -1.83
C LYS A 38 -18.07 6.08 -0.48
N ALA A 39 -17.16 5.52 0.32
CA ALA A 39 -16.74 6.17 1.54
C ALA A 39 -15.90 7.39 1.23
N ILE A 40 -15.22 7.36 0.10
CA ILE A 40 -14.48 8.51 -0.42
C ILE A 40 -14.83 8.66 -1.89
N ASP A 41 -14.62 9.85 -2.43
CA ASP A 41 -14.86 10.05 -3.85
C ASP A 41 -13.55 9.98 -4.63
N GLN A 42 -13.66 10.11 -5.95
CA GLN A 42 -12.50 9.98 -6.81
C GLN A 42 -11.42 11.00 -6.48
N ARG A 43 -11.82 12.21 -6.17
CA ARG A 43 -10.86 13.26 -5.84
C ARG A 43 -10.08 12.91 -4.59
N GLN A 44 -10.78 12.44 -3.58
CA GLN A 44 -10.13 12.05 -2.34
C GLN A 44 -9.22 10.85 -2.56
N TYR A 45 -9.67 9.94 -3.38
CA TYR A 45 -8.85 8.77 -3.72
C TYR A 45 -7.55 9.22 -4.38
N ASP A 46 -7.65 10.07 -5.37
CA ASP A 46 -6.47 10.53 -6.09
C ASP A 46 -5.51 11.27 -5.17
N LYS A 47 -6.05 12.11 -4.32
CA LYS A 47 -5.21 12.86 -3.40
C LYS A 47 -4.53 11.95 -2.40
N SER A 48 -5.28 11.01 -1.84
CA SER A 48 -4.71 10.07 -0.88
C SER A 48 -3.65 9.21 -1.51
N LEU A 49 -3.90 8.78 -2.72
CA LEU A 49 -2.93 7.95 -3.43
C LEU A 49 -1.66 8.75 -3.70
N GLY A 50 -1.80 9.99 -4.10
CA GLY A 50 -0.65 10.84 -4.34
C GLY A 50 0.16 11.07 -3.08
N ASP A 51 -0.53 11.34 -1.98
CA ASP A 51 0.14 11.52 -0.69
C ASP A 51 0.88 10.25 -0.28
N LEU A 52 0.25 9.11 -0.52
CA LEU A 52 0.85 7.85 -0.17
C LEU A 52 2.13 7.62 -0.96
N ARG A 53 2.10 7.92 -2.24
CA ARG A 53 3.29 7.80 -3.08
C ARG A 53 4.41 8.70 -2.59
N ASP A 54 4.06 9.93 -2.24
CA ASP A 54 5.05 10.88 -1.72
C ASP A 54 5.67 10.35 -0.45
N LYS A 55 4.83 9.88 0.45
CA LYS A 55 5.31 9.36 1.73
C LYS A 55 6.26 8.20 1.55
N MET A 56 5.96 7.38 0.59
CA MET A 56 6.77 6.19 0.36
C MET A 56 7.94 6.45 -0.56
N GLY A 57 8.06 7.66 -1.05
CA GLY A 57 9.15 8.00 -1.93
C GLY A 57 9.09 7.27 -3.25
N MET A 58 7.91 6.97 -3.73
CA MET A 58 7.78 6.20 -4.95
C MET A 58 7.64 7.04 -6.20
N ASN A 59 7.61 8.35 -6.03
CA ASN A 59 7.46 9.23 -7.18
C ASN A 59 8.60 9.12 -8.16
N GLY A 60 9.80 9.00 -7.64
CA GLY A 60 10.96 8.95 -8.49
C GLY A 60 11.23 7.60 -9.10
N ILE A 61 10.45 6.61 -8.73
CA ILE A 61 10.70 5.26 -9.19
C ILE A 61 10.09 5.01 -10.55
N ASN A 62 9.08 5.72 -10.87
CA ASN A 62 8.43 5.54 -12.16
C ASN A 62 9.31 5.96 -13.33
#